data_1eaf506d60ffe3f2451e4d856d0f49c1
#
_entry.id   1eaf506d60ffe3f2451e4d856d0f49c1
#
_cell.length_a   1.000
_cell.length_b   1.000
_cell.length_c   1.000
_cell.angle_alpha   90.00
_cell.angle_beta   90.00
_cell.angle_gamma   90.00
#
_symmetry.space_group_name_H-M   'P 1'
#
loop_
_entity.id
_entity.type
_entity.pdbx_description
1 polymer ?
#
loop_
_entity_poly.entity_id
_entity_poly.type
_entity_poly.pdbx_seq_one_letter_code
_entity_poly.pdbx_strand_id
1 'polypeptide(L)'
;MEKQEWSEYIGISAFKSSGTIKSYKNNHTRITDYIQMSIKESKPEEIIEAIKNLAENPNTRSSLLNTAIVFYNMGGKKTQKLIKYRIELDEEISVFKKAKDAKKGLSLPTIEELNLYLKKLYTTERWADFILNYLLMNFHTRNIDLDVEVVNSIHKTKSD
;
A
#
# COMPACT_ATOMS: atom_id res chain seq x y z
N MET A 1 -18.73 -20.57 8.22
CA MET A 1 -17.41 -20.82 7.63
C MET A 1 -16.53 -19.55 7.66
N GLU A 2 -16.97 -18.43 7.13
CA GLU A 2 -16.18 -17.18 7.04
C GLU A 2 -15.64 -16.66 8.40
N LYS A 3 -16.45 -16.70 9.46
CA LYS A 3 -16.05 -16.27 10.81
C LYS A 3 -14.94 -17.13 11.43
N GLN A 4 -14.89 -18.43 11.10
CA GLN A 4 -13.90 -19.35 11.63
C GLN A 4 -12.54 -19.17 10.95
N GLU A 5 -12.51 -19.02 9.62
CA GLU A 5 -11.27 -18.70 8.88
C GLU A 5 -10.64 -17.40 9.36
N TRP A 6 -11.49 -16.43 9.70
CA TRP A 6 -11.06 -15.13 10.16
C TRP A 6 -10.48 -15.15 11.56
N SER A 7 -11.08 -15.93 12.48
CA SER A 7 -10.55 -16.09 13.83
C SER A 7 -9.20 -16.79 13.85
N GLU A 8 -8.99 -17.80 12.99
CA GLU A 8 -7.69 -18.45 12.80
C GLU A 8 -6.64 -17.46 12.27
N TYR A 9 -6.99 -16.63 11.26
CA TYR A 9 -6.09 -15.64 10.72
C TYR A 9 -5.68 -14.60 11.76
N ILE A 10 -6.61 -14.09 12.57
CA ILE A 10 -6.32 -13.12 13.64
C ILE A 10 -5.35 -13.72 14.65
N GLY A 11 -5.51 -15.01 15.02
CA GLY A 11 -4.59 -15.70 15.92
C GLY A 11 -3.14 -15.77 15.40
N ILE A 12 -2.96 -15.94 14.07
CA ILE A 12 -1.65 -16.03 13.44
C ILE A 12 -1.06 -14.63 13.17
N SER A 13 -1.90 -13.59 13.06
CA SER A 13 -1.52 -12.25 12.66
C SER A 13 -1.30 -11.27 13.81
N ALA A 14 -1.10 -11.75 15.03
CA ALA A 14 -0.92 -10.96 16.25
C ALA A 14 0.15 -9.85 16.15
N PHE A 15 1.07 -9.96 15.19
CA PHE A 15 2.15 -9.00 14.94
C PHE A 15 1.90 -8.06 13.74
N LYS A 16 0.72 -8.10 13.11
CA LYS A 16 0.43 -7.25 11.95
C LYS A 16 -0.32 -5.98 12.36
N SER A 17 -0.04 -4.89 11.64
CA SER A 17 -0.76 -3.63 11.87
C SER A 17 -2.26 -3.78 11.60
N SER A 18 -3.07 -2.97 12.30
CA SER A 18 -4.53 -2.93 12.11
C SER A 18 -4.93 -2.65 10.65
N GLY A 19 -4.17 -1.79 9.96
CA GLY A 19 -4.37 -1.49 8.54
C GLY A 19 -4.15 -2.73 7.64
N THR A 20 -3.13 -3.52 7.93
CA THR A 20 -2.87 -4.78 7.22
C THR A 20 -4.01 -5.77 7.42
N ILE A 21 -4.46 -5.95 8.66
CA ILE A 21 -5.58 -6.86 8.99
C ILE A 21 -6.85 -6.43 8.25
N LYS A 22 -7.17 -5.13 8.27
CA LYS A 22 -8.34 -4.58 7.54
C LYS A 22 -8.24 -4.83 6.03
N SER A 23 -7.06 -4.64 5.44
CA SER A 23 -6.83 -4.89 4.02
C SER A 23 -7.05 -6.37 3.66
N TYR A 24 -6.49 -7.28 4.45
CA TYR A 24 -6.67 -8.71 4.25
C TYR A 24 -8.14 -9.13 4.39
N LYS A 25 -8.86 -8.55 5.36
CA LYS A 25 -10.30 -8.80 5.52
C LYS A 25 -11.08 -8.42 4.27
N ASN A 26 -10.90 -7.21 3.80
CA ASN A 26 -11.60 -6.73 2.62
C ASN A 26 -11.27 -7.57 1.37
N ASN A 27 -9.99 -7.94 1.20
CA ASN A 27 -9.57 -8.77 0.07
C ASN A 27 -10.15 -10.18 0.15
N HIS A 28 -10.14 -10.79 1.34
CA HIS A 28 -10.74 -12.11 1.57
C HIS A 28 -12.22 -12.10 1.19
N THR A 29 -13.00 -11.17 1.74
CA THR A 29 -14.44 -11.03 1.42
C THR A 29 -14.65 -10.86 -0.09
N ARG A 30 -13.90 -9.99 -0.76
CA ARG A 30 -14.02 -9.79 -2.22
C ARG A 30 -13.79 -11.07 -3.03
N ILE A 31 -12.79 -11.87 -2.65
CA ILE A 31 -12.48 -13.14 -3.34
C ILE A 31 -13.58 -14.16 -3.06
N THR A 32 -13.95 -14.37 -1.80
CA THR A 32 -14.98 -15.36 -1.41
C THR A 32 -16.35 -15.03 -1.99
N ASP A 33 -16.73 -13.75 -2.04
CA ASP A 33 -17.99 -13.31 -2.66
C ASP A 33 -18.00 -13.57 -4.18
N TYR A 34 -16.84 -13.45 -4.83
CA TYR A 34 -16.75 -13.73 -6.26
C TYR A 34 -16.83 -15.24 -6.57
N ILE A 35 -16.04 -16.04 -5.85
CA ILE A 35 -15.97 -17.50 -6.09
C ILE A 35 -17.11 -18.27 -5.43
N GLN A 36 -17.90 -17.63 -4.55
CA GLN A 36 -19.02 -18.21 -3.79
C GLN A 36 -18.62 -19.44 -2.94
N MET A 37 -17.34 -19.51 -2.55
CA MET A 37 -16.79 -20.55 -1.68
C MET A 37 -15.57 -20.06 -0.91
N SER A 38 -15.11 -20.86 0.06
CA SER A 38 -13.90 -20.58 0.83
C SER A 38 -12.66 -20.65 -0.06
N ILE A 39 -11.68 -19.75 0.16
CA ILE A 39 -10.38 -19.79 -0.49
C ILE A 39 -9.67 -21.13 -0.23
N LYS A 40 -9.84 -21.71 0.96
CA LYS A 40 -9.26 -23.00 1.32
C LYS A 40 -9.82 -24.18 0.52
N GLU A 41 -11.05 -24.09 0.04
CA GLU A 41 -11.73 -25.15 -0.71
C GLU A 41 -11.59 -25.01 -2.23
N SER A 42 -11.33 -23.79 -2.69
CA SER A 42 -11.23 -23.46 -4.12
C SER A 42 -10.00 -24.06 -4.79
N LYS A 43 -10.03 -24.15 -6.11
CA LYS A 43 -8.86 -24.49 -6.93
C LYS A 43 -8.02 -23.23 -7.18
N PRO A 44 -6.67 -23.36 -7.32
CA PRO A 44 -5.81 -22.20 -7.62
C PRO A 44 -6.22 -21.45 -8.88
N GLU A 45 -6.71 -22.15 -9.90
CA GLU A 45 -7.15 -21.57 -11.15
C GLU A 45 -8.36 -20.66 -10.98
N GLU A 46 -9.34 -21.09 -10.17
CA GLU A 46 -10.55 -20.32 -9.85
C GLU A 46 -10.19 -19.04 -9.07
N ILE A 47 -9.22 -19.13 -8.15
CA ILE A 47 -8.72 -17.99 -7.40
C ILE A 47 -8.01 -16.99 -8.32
N ILE A 48 -7.16 -17.48 -9.23
CA ILE A 48 -6.44 -16.64 -10.20
C ILE A 48 -7.42 -15.93 -11.14
N GLU A 49 -8.42 -16.64 -11.63
CA GLU A 49 -9.46 -16.07 -12.48
C GLU A 49 -10.27 -15.01 -11.74
N ALA A 50 -10.68 -15.30 -10.52
CA ALA A 50 -11.35 -14.32 -9.65
C ALA A 50 -10.52 -13.04 -9.47
N ILE A 51 -9.22 -13.17 -9.20
CA ILE A 51 -8.33 -12.03 -9.02
C ILE A 51 -8.21 -11.18 -10.29
N LYS A 52 -8.12 -11.83 -11.47
CA LYS A 52 -8.07 -11.12 -12.75
C LYS A 52 -9.34 -10.33 -13.02
N ASN A 53 -10.50 -10.88 -12.68
CA ASN A 53 -11.79 -10.25 -12.89
C ASN A 53 -12.12 -9.17 -11.85
N LEU A 54 -11.63 -9.31 -10.61
CA LEU A 54 -11.86 -8.35 -9.52
C LEU A 54 -11.05 -7.06 -9.64
N ALA A 55 -9.96 -7.04 -10.40
CA ALA A 55 -9.12 -5.86 -10.51
C ALA A 55 -8.34 -5.80 -11.83
N GLU A 56 -8.41 -4.65 -12.49
CA GLU A 56 -7.58 -4.34 -13.67
C GLU A 56 -6.16 -3.93 -13.26
N ASN A 57 -6.03 -3.20 -12.14
CA ASN A 57 -4.75 -2.69 -11.66
C ASN A 57 -3.88 -3.82 -11.10
N PRO A 58 -2.65 -4.04 -11.64
CA PRO A 58 -1.79 -5.14 -11.22
C PRO A 58 -1.35 -5.06 -9.76
N ASN A 59 -1.21 -3.86 -9.16
CA ASN A 59 -0.92 -3.74 -7.72
C ASN A 59 -2.10 -4.21 -6.86
N THR A 60 -3.34 -3.96 -7.29
CA THR A 60 -4.53 -4.45 -6.60
C THR A 60 -4.62 -5.97 -6.72
N ARG A 61 -4.33 -6.54 -7.90
CA ARG A 61 -4.23 -7.99 -8.11
C ARG A 61 -3.18 -8.62 -7.19
N SER A 62 -2.02 -8.00 -7.03
CA SER A 62 -0.97 -8.46 -6.12
C SER A 62 -1.44 -8.48 -4.66
N SER A 63 -2.17 -7.45 -4.22
CA SER A 63 -2.75 -7.41 -2.87
C SER A 63 -3.78 -8.52 -2.64
N LEU A 64 -4.67 -8.78 -3.60
CA LEU A 64 -5.63 -9.88 -3.56
C LEU A 64 -4.92 -11.23 -3.52
N LEU A 65 -3.91 -11.43 -4.39
CA LEU A 65 -3.14 -12.66 -4.47
C LEU A 65 -2.37 -12.96 -3.18
N ASN A 66 -1.76 -11.96 -2.56
CA ASN A 66 -1.08 -12.12 -1.27
C ASN A 66 -2.05 -12.61 -0.19
N THR A 67 -3.28 -12.06 -0.17
CA THR A 67 -4.33 -12.53 0.73
C THR A 67 -4.70 -13.99 0.42
N ALA A 68 -4.92 -14.32 -0.85
CA ALA A 68 -5.28 -15.67 -1.27
C ALA A 68 -4.20 -16.70 -0.89
N ILE A 69 -2.91 -16.38 -1.09
CA ILE A 69 -1.78 -17.26 -0.71
C ILE A 69 -1.79 -17.55 0.78
N VAL A 70 -2.02 -16.54 1.62
CA VAL A 70 -2.04 -16.72 3.09
C VAL A 70 -3.17 -17.67 3.49
N PHE A 71 -4.40 -17.43 3.04
CA PHE A 71 -5.55 -18.27 3.40
C PHE A 71 -5.45 -19.68 2.80
N TYR A 72 -4.91 -19.80 1.60
CA TYR A 72 -4.69 -21.10 0.95
C TYR A 72 -3.65 -21.94 1.70
N ASN A 73 -2.57 -21.30 2.16
CA ASN A 73 -1.52 -21.93 2.96
C ASN A 73 -2.04 -22.37 4.34
N MET A 74 -2.89 -21.55 4.98
CA MET A 74 -3.56 -21.92 6.25
C MET A 74 -4.42 -23.18 6.09
N GLY A 75 -4.96 -23.42 4.90
CA GLY A 75 -5.64 -24.68 4.56
C GLY A 75 -4.73 -25.88 4.31
N GLY A 76 -3.41 -25.75 4.52
CA GLY A 76 -2.43 -26.82 4.29
C GLY A 76 -2.21 -27.19 2.81
N LYS A 77 -2.67 -26.34 1.88
CA LYS A 77 -2.60 -26.60 0.45
C LYS A 77 -1.31 -26.09 -0.18
N LYS A 78 -0.88 -26.76 -1.25
CA LYS A 78 0.31 -26.35 -2.03
C LYS A 78 0.06 -25.06 -2.80
N THR A 79 0.80 -24.00 -2.51
CA THR A 79 0.67 -22.67 -3.10
C THR A 79 1.44 -22.45 -4.41
N GLN A 80 2.10 -23.47 -4.95
CA GLN A 80 3.01 -23.38 -6.09
C GLN A 80 2.41 -22.66 -7.32
N LYS A 81 1.15 -22.95 -7.68
CA LYS A 81 0.47 -22.30 -8.81
C LYS A 81 0.19 -20.83 -8.56
N LEU A 82 -0.20 -20.47 -7.33
CA LEU A 82 -0.41 -19.07 -6.92
C LEU A 82 0.90 -18.30 -6.91
N ILE A 83 1.99 -18.92 -6.45
CA ILE A 83 3.34 -18.34 -6.46
C ILE A 83 3.83 -18.13 -7.89
N LYS A 84 3.59 -19.10 -8.81
CA LYS A 84 3.92 -18.92 -10.22
C LYS A 84 3.21 -17.70 -10.82
N TYR A 85 1.91 -17.57 -10.58
CA TYR A 85 1.15 -16.40 -11.02
C TYR A 85 1.65 -15.10 -10.40
N ARG A 86 2.15 -15.14 -9.16
CA ARG A 86 2.78 -13.98 -8.53
C ARG A 86 4.01 -13.49 -9.28
N ILE A 87 4.88 -14.40 -9.74
CA ILE A 87 6.08 -14.04 -10.51
C ILE A 87 5.67 -13.34 -11.81
N GLU A 88 4.69 -13.89 -12.54
CA GLU A 88 4.14 -13.28 -13.75
C GLU A 88 3.57 -11.88 -13.48
N LEU A 89 2.86 -11.73 -12.35
CA LEU A 89 2.26 -10.46 -11.95
C LEU A 89 3.31 -9.42 -11.50
N ASP A 90 4.42 -9.84 -10.89
CA ASP A 90 5.50 -8.94 -10.49
C ASP A 90 6.21 -8.33 -11.71
N GLU A 91 6.34 -9.08 -12.82
CA GLU A 91 6.82 -8.55 -14.10
C GLU A 91 5.84 -7.50 -14.67
N GLU A 92 4.54 -7.78 -14.66
CA GLU A 92 3.49 -6.86 -15.10
C GLU A 92 3.50 -5.56 -14.26
N ILE A 93 3.67 -5.68 -12.94
CA ILE A 93 3.80 -4.54 -12.01
C ILE A 93 5.04 -3.70 -12.36
N SER A 94 6.16 -4.33 -12.68
CA SER A 94 7.38 -3.61 -13.07
C SER A 94 7.15 -2.75 -14.31
N VAL A 95 6.52 -3.31 -15.35
CA VAL A 95 6.17 -2.58 -16.57
C VAL A 95 5.19 -1.44 -16.26
N PHE A 96 4.15 -1.72 -15.47
CA PHE A 96 3.15 -0.73 -15.08
C PHE A 96 3.76 0.44 -14.30
N LYS A 97 4.69 0.15 -13.37
CA LYS A 97 5.40 1.19 -12.62
C LYS A 97 6.26 2.06 -13.53
N LYS A 98 7.06 1.45 -14.42
CA LYS A 98 7.89 2.19 -15.38
C LYS A 98 7.06 3.13 -16.25
N ALA A 99 5.91 2.67 -16.78
CA ALA A 99 5.01 3.48 -17.57
C ALA A 99 4.40 4.64 -16.75
N LYS A 100 4.05 4.38 -15.49
CA LYS A 100 3.52 5.41 -14.58
C LYS A 100 4.59 6.43 -14.20
N ASP A 101 5.82 5.99 -13.94
CA ASP A 101 6.92 6.86 -13.56
C ASP A 101 7.39 7.72 -14.75
N ALA A 102 7.38 7.17 -15.96
CA ALA A 102 7.61 7.94 -17.18
C ALA A 102 6.58 9.07 -17.36
N LYS A 103 5.28 8.77 -17.13
CA LYS A 103 4.22 9.79 -17.16
C LYS A 103 4.37 10.83 -16.05
N LYS A 104 4.78 10.40 -14.83
CA LYS A 104 5.04 11.32 -13.72
C LYS A 104 6.25 12.21 -13.97
N GLY A 105 7.34 11.64 -14.51
CA GLY A 105 8.53 12.41 -14.84
C GLY A 105 8.26 13.59 -15.75
N LEU A 106 7.27 13.48 -16.66
CA LEU A 106 6.82 14.56 -17.54
C LEU A 106 5.97 15.64 -16.83
N SER A 107 5.45 15.33 -15.64
CA SER A 107 4.56 16.24 -14.87
C SER A 107 5.17 16.77 -13.57
N LEU A 108 6.37 16.29 -13.21
CA LEU A 108 7.05 16.80 -12.03
C LEU A 108 7.73 18.13 -12.35
N PRO A 109 7.65 19.11 -11.42
CA PRO A 109 8.37 20.37 -11.58
C PRO A 109 9.89 20.13 -11.58
N THR A 110 10.62 20.93 -12.33
CA THR A 110 12.09 20.91 -12.32
C THR A 110 12.64 21.43 -10.98
N ILE A 111 13.92 21.17 -10.71
CA ILE A 111 14.59 21.69 -9.50
C ILE A 111 14.55 23.23 -9.50
N GLU A 112 14.70 23.86 -10.67
CA GLU A 112 14.64 25.29 -10.83
C GLU A 112 13.26 25.84 -10.47
N GLU A 113 12.19 25.21 -10.95
CA GLU A 113 10.80 25.59 -10.62
C GLU A 113 10.51 25.42 -9.13
N LEU A 114 11.00 24.35 -8.50
CA LEU A 114 10.87 24.13 -7.06
C LEU A 114 11.63 25.19 -6.25
N ASN A 115 12.84 25.56 -6.66
CA ASN A 115 13.62 26.61 -6.01
C ASN A 115 12.95 27.98 -6.16
N LEU A 116 12.38 28.29 -7.33
CA LEU A 116 11.60 29.50 -7.53
C LEU A 116 10.34 29.53 -6.66
N TYR A 117 9.68 28.39 -6.52
CA TYR A 117 8.53 28.26 -5.62
C TYR A 117 8.91 28.51 -4.16
N LEU A 118 9.99 27.90 -3.67
CA LEU A 118 10.51 28.14 -2.32
C LEU A 118 10.86 29.61 -2.11
N LYS A 119 11.56 30.23 -3.06
CA LYS A 119 11.89 31.66 -3.00
C LYS A 119 10.63 32.53 -2.92
N LYS A 120 9.58 32.19 -3.68
CA LYS A 120 8.28 32.88 -3.62
C LYS A 120 7.66 32.75 -2.24
N LEU A 121 7.62 31.54 -1.63
CA LEU A 121 7.10 31.33 -0.27
C LEU A 121 7.85 32.16 0.76
N TYR A 122 9.19 32.21 0.67
CA TYR A 122 10.05 33.02 1.53
C TYR A 122 9.74 34.50 1.39
N THR A 123 9.69 35.03 0.18
CA THR A 123 9.46 36.48 -0.06
C THR A 123 8.03 36.95 0.25
N THR A 124 7.07 36.01 0.27
CA THR A 124 5.67 36.30 0.63
C THR A 124 5.40 35.98 2.12
N GLU A 125 6.43 35.74 2.92
CA GLU A 125 6.36 35.45 4.36
C GLU A 125 5.47 34.27 4.74
N ARG A 126 5.28 33.31 3.80
CA ARG A 126 4.55 32.05 4.06
C ARG A 126 5.46 31.04 4.74
N TRP A 127 5.88 31.34 5.94
CA TRP A 127 6.94 30.60 6.64
C TRP A 127 6.61 29.13 6.89
N ALA A 128 5.39 28.81 7.29
CA ALA A 128 4.98 27.43 7.51
C ALA A 128 5.09 26.58 6.24
N ASP A 129 4.57 27.11 5.12
CA ASP A 129 4.64 26.44 3.82
C ASP A 129 6.09 26.37 3.32
N PHE A 130 6.88 27.41 3.54
CA PHE A 130 8.30 27.41 3.19
C PHE A 130 9.07 26.30 3.93
N ILE A 131 8.94 26.26 5.26
CA ILE A 131 9.64 25.26 6.10
C ILE A 131 9.21 23.85 5.69
N LEU A 132 7.90 23.59 5.55
CA LEU A 132 7.36 22.31 5.17
C LEU A 132 7.94 21.82 3.83
N ASN A 133 7.86 22.67 2.80
CA ASN A 133 8.34 22.30 1.47
C ASN A 133 9.87 22.19 1.43
N TYR A 134 10.60 23.03 2.17
CA TYR A 134 12.06 22.96 2.29
C TYR A 134 12.49 21.62 2.92
N LEU A 135 11.81 21.18 3.99
CA LEU A 135 12.08 19.90 4.64
C LEU A 135 11.78 18.71 3.71
N LEU A 136 10.64 18.73 3.03
CA LEU A 136 10.26 17.68 2.07
C LEU A 136 11.28 17.55 0.92
N MET A 137 11.80 18.68 0.42
CA MET A 137 12.75 18.67 -0.69
C MET A 137 14.15 18.21 -0.29
N ASN A 138 14.62 18.57 0.91
CA ASN A 138 16.01 18.36 1.30
C ASN A 138 16.22 17.09 2.15
N PHE A 139 15.20 16.65 2.88
CA PHE A 139 15.36 15.53 3.83
C PHE A 139 14.56 14.30 3.44
N HIS A 140 13.85 14.30 2.31
CA HIS A 140 13.04 13.16 1.83
C HIS A 140 12.08 12.62 2.90
N THR A 141 11.61 13.50 3.79
CA THR A 141 10.71 13.14 4.90
C THR A 141 9.33 12.75 4.36
N ARG A 142 8.67 11.81 5.03
CA ARG A 142 7.26 11.50 4.74
C ARG A 142 6.37 12.55 5.42
N ASN A 143 5.17 12.78 4.88
CA ASN A 143 4.23 13.73 5.48
C ASN A 143 3.92 13.44 6.96
N ILE A 144 3.90 12.15 7.35
CA ILE A 144 3.68 11.75 8.74
C ILE A 144 4.85 12.11 9.66
N ASP A 145 6.07 12.21 9.11
CA ASP A 145 7.27 12.58 9.87
C ASP A 145 7.32 14.11 10.11
N LEU A 146 6.42 14.86 9.49
CA LEU A 146 6.27 16.32 9.57
C LEU A 146 5.06 16.74 10.43
N ASP A 147 4.40 15.78 11.09
CA ASP A 147 3.37 16.06 12.09
C ASP A 147 4.06 16.54 13.39
N VAL A 148 4.55 17.76 13.33
CA VAL A 148 5.30 18.41 14.40
C VAL A 148 4.55 19.63 14.90
N GLU A 149 4.50 19.80 16.21
CA GLU A 149 3.98 21.02 16.83
C GLU A 149 5.05 22.11 16.80
N VAL A 150 4.74 23.25 16.18
CA VAL A 150 5.63 24.43 16.20
C VAL A 150 5.41 25.18 17.50
N VAL A 151 6.39 25.11 18.41
CA VAL A 151 6.35 25.81 19.69
C VAL A 151 7.22 27.07 19.66
N ASN A 152 6.70 28.16 20.21
CA ASN A 152 7.41 29.44 20.29
C ASN A 152 8.52 29.46 21.37
N SER A 153 8.65 28.40 22.20
CA SER A 153 9.61 28.31 23.28
C SER A 153 9.98 26.85 23.57
N ILE A 154 11.28 26.55 23.60
CA ILE A 154 11.85 25.25 23.94
C ILE A 154 11.45 24.76 25.35
N HIS A 155 11.07 25.68 26.22
CA HIS A 155 10.71 25.34 27.63
C HIS A 155 9.28 24.79 27.79
N LYS A 156 8.50 24.64 26.70
CA LYS A 156 7.13 24.13 26.72
C LYS A 156 6.98 22.69 26.15
N THR A 157 8.03 22.10 25.69
CA THR A 157 7.99 20.67 25.29
C THR A 157 7.99 19.83 26.57
N LYS A 158 6.82 19.33 26.97
CA LYS A 158 6.77 18.19 27.88
C LYS A 158 7.30 16.98 27.12
N SER A 159 8.44 16.46 27.57
CA SER A 159 8.85 15.10 27.26
C SER A 159 7.90 14.17 28.04
N ASP A 160 7.00 13.50 27.34
CA ASP A 160 6.36 12.28 27.83
C ASP A 160 7.23 11.08 27.52
#